data_e9b75cc5c72e837408489053ba4c1283
#
_entry.id   e9b75cc5c72e837408489053ba4c1283
#
_cell.length_a   1.000
_cell.length_b   1.000
_cell.length_c   1.000
_cell.angle_alpha   90.00
_cell.angle_beta   90.00
_cell.angle_gamma   90.00
#
_symmetry.space_group_name_H-M   'P 1'
#
loop_
_entity.id
_entity.type
_entity.pdbx_description
1 polymer ?
#
loop_
_entity_poly.entity_id
_entity_poly.type
_entity_poly.pdbx_seq_one_letter_code
_entity_poly.pdbx_strand_id
1 'polypeptide(L)'
;MWIFRVNRLFRSIIRLISIVLIICKHGLRNGINNNRFLRRIVDPKGKNLTTRAERLRLMIEDLGPTFVKFGQIVADRPDLVSEQLRNELKKLQTSAKPFDNAQAWRIMEEELGDPIHEVFEQLDHTPIASASIAQVYRGKLRSGETVAVKVQRPHIKQKITVDLVLMKVLAEQVVKSYPELASFNVIEFVEDFGNIMKKELDFSNEASNMMRFSEMFKYDDYCYIPKVFSHFSTQKVLVMEFVTGVEPDAKDELIAKGFDTKQIALNGTQIILKMIMKHGFFHADPHAGNLLIRDNNQVVLLDHGMTASLKPAQIQALINFMLGFARQDTHRITKALLALLNINFYKDHVDLEFEVGELIHKYSYIPYEKVDISGLMADTFKVILRHGLKVPTNLYMLLKTLGTIQKFAEALEADISLINMIEPFAKEKIKEKFSFDAIVNKVMNSAEDYLYIVDRLPDDLKEIINNLRKGTLKHEINFREDSFTNKALRQNFNRLAYVFILGLLMICATLLMIYQPESGGIKVLFYSTAAILIWTGFKLLFNTKFK
;
A
#
# COMPACT_ATOMS: atom_id res chain seq x y z
N MET A 1 -17.79 -23.19 17.59
CA MET A 1 -16.66 -23.02 16.63
C MET A 1 -16.96 -23.53 15.22
N TRP A 2 -17.58 -24.72 15.05
CA TRP A 2 -17.94 -25.31 13.73
C TRP A 2 -19.00 -24.50 12.99
N ILE A 3 -20.08 -24.05 13.63
CA ILE A 3 -21.17 -23.24 13.05
C ILE A 3 -20.66 -21.89 12.51
N PHE A 4 -19.70 -21.25 13.19
CA PHE A 4 -19.06 -20.00 12.72
C PHE A 4 -18.22 -20.20 11.45
N ARG A 5 -17.53 -21.35 11.32
CA ARG A 5 -16.78 -21.71 10.11
C ARG A 5 -17.70 -21.97 8.92
N VAL A 6 -18.80 -22.68 9.12
CA VAL A 6 -19.81 -22.98 8.08
C VAL A 6 -20.49 -21.68 7.58
N ASN A 7 -20.87 -20.79 8.50
CA ASN A 7 -21.48 -19.49 8.15
C ASN A 7 -20.50 -18.59 7.36
N ARG A 8 -19.21 -18.63 7.71
CA ARG A 8 -18.18 -17.89 6.99
C ARG A 8 -17.95 -18.45 5.59
N LEU A 9 -17.90 -19.77 5.44
CA LEU A 9 -17.75 -20.44 4.14
C LEU A 9 -18.95 -20.13 3.22
N PHE A 10 -20.17 -20.23 3.74
CA PHE A 10 -21.39 -19.94 3.00
C PHE A 10 -21.44 -18.49 2.49
N ARG A 11 -21.10 -17.52 3.34
CA ARG A 11 -20.99 -16.11 2.96
C ARG A 11 -19.91 -15.88 1.89
N SER A 12 -18.76 -16.56 1.98
CA SER A 12 -17.70 -16.46 0.98
C SER A 12 -18.12 -17.02 -0.36
N ILE A 13 -18.88 -18.13 -0.39
CA ILE A 13 -19.43 -18.73 -1.63
C ILE A 13 -20.44 -17.79 -2.28
N ILE A 14 -21.41 -17.26 -1.52
CA ILE A 14 -22.38 -16.29 -2.03
C ILE A 14 -21.69 -15.06 -2.60
N ARG A 15 -20.68 -14.56 -1.89
CA ARG A 15 -19.90 -13.39 -2.32
C ARG A 15 -19.11 -13.68 -3.59
N LEU A 16 -18.48 -14.85 -3.69
CA LEU A 16 -17.77 -15.30 -4.88
C LEU A 16 -18.73 -15.38 -6.09
N ILE A 17 -19.91 -15.96 -5.92
CA ILE A 17 -20.94 -16.01 -6.97
C ILE A 17 -21.33 -14.59 -7.40
N SER A 18 -21.55 -13.67 -6.45
CA SER A 18 -21.87 -12.28 -6.74
C SER A 18 -20.73 -11.60 -7.55
N ILE A 19 -19.48 -11.80 -7.17
CA ILE A 19 -18.30 -11.26 -7.88
C ILE A 19 -18.27 -11.82 -9.31
N VAL A 20 -18.42 -13.13 -9.48
CA VAL A 20 -18.43 -13.77 -10.80
C VAL A 20 -19.55 -13.23 -11.68
N LEU A 21 -20.75 -13.08 -11.13
CA LEU A 21 -21.91 -12.52 -11.88
C LEU A 21 -21.64 -11.07 -12.31
N ILE A 22 -21.04 -10.23 -11.45
CA ILE A 22 -20.67 -8.86 -11.79
C ILE A 22 -19.59 -8.83 -12.87
N ILE A 23 -18.56 -9.68 -12.77
CA ILE A 23 -17.52 -9.82 -13.78
C ILE A 23 -18.13 -10.25 -15.11
N CYS A 24 -19.03 -11.24 -15.11
CA CYS A 24 -19.75 -11.68 -16.30
C CYS A 24 -20.59 -10.55 -16.90
N LYS A 25 -21.33 -9.80 -16.07
CA LYS A 25 -22.14 -8.65 -16.50
C LYS A 25 -21.32 -7.62 -17.27
N HIS A 26 -20.09 -7.32 -16.81
CA HIS A 26 -19.23 -6.32 -17.43
C HIS A 26 -18.24 -6.88 -18.46
N GLY A 27 -17.85 -8.16 -18.34
CA GLY A 27 -16.85 -8.82 -19.20
C GLY A 27 -17.42 -9.43 -20.47
N LEU A 28 -18.58 -10.06 -20.43
CA LEU A 28 -19.20 -10.73 -21.57
C LEU A 28 -19.72 -9.80 -22.67
N ARG A 29 -19.72 -8.50 -22.44
CA ARG A 29 -20.20 -7.50 -23.42
C ARG A 29 -19.42 -7.49 -24.74
N ASN A 30 -18.18 -7.99 -24.77
CA ASN A 30 -17.38 -8.13 -26.00
C ASN A 30 -17.72 -9.39 -26.82
N GLY A 31 -18.18 -10.47 -26.17
CA GLY A 31 -18.61 -11.70 -26.86
C GLY A 31 -20.05 -11.64 -27.38
N ILE A 32 -20.86 -10.71 -26.86
CA ILE A 32 -22.30 -10.60 -27.09
C ILE A 32 -22.63 -9.74 -28.33
N ASN A 33 -21.68 -8.95 -28.84
CA ASN A 33 -21.92 -8.12 -30.02
C ASN A 33 -22.38 -8.92 -31.27
N ASN A 34 -22.09 -10.23 -31.29
CA ASN A 34 -22.49 -11.13 -32.39
C ASN A 34 -23.83 -11.86 -32.16
N ASN A 35 -24.46 -11.72 -30.98
CA ASN A 35 -25.68 -12.44 -30.67
C ASN A 35 -26.82 -11.48 -30.25
N ARG A 36 -27.77 -11.20 -31.17
CA ARG A 36 -28.90 -10.25 -30.98
C ARG A 36 -29.80 -10.57 -29.78
N PHE A 37 -29.87 -11.81 -29.35
CA PHE A 37 -30.73 -12.24 -28.23
C PHE A 37 -30.11 -11.91 -26.88
N LEU A 38 -28.82 -12.18 -26.70
CA LEU A 38 -28.06 -11.87 -25.47
C LEU A 38 -27.90 -10.36 -25.28
N ARG A 39 -27.82 -9.60 -26.37
CA ARG A 39 -27.74 -8.12 -26.32
C ARG A 39 -28.99 -7.49 -25.68
N ARG A 40 -30.17 -8.03 -25.88
CA ARG A 40 -31.44 -7.54 -25.27
C ARG A 40 -31.50 -7.79 -23.77
N ILE A 41 -30.87 -8.85 -23.26
CA ILE A 41 -30.88 -9.22 -21.83
C ILE A 41 -29.84 -8.39 -21.05
N VAL A 42 -28.69 -8.13 -21.65
CA VAL A 42 -27.55 -7.49 -20.98
C VAL A 42 -27.51 -5.96 -21.17
N ASP A 43 -28.06 -5.43 -22.25
CA ASP A 43 -28.15 -3.98 -22.50
C ASP A 43 -29.52 -3.57 -23.08
N PRO A 44 -30.58 -3.51 -22.24
CA PRO A 44 -31.90 -3.12 -22.70
C PRO A 44 -32.01 -1.69 -23.18
N LYS A 45 -31.06 -0.81 -22.91
CA LYS A 45 -31.09 0.64 -23.21
C LYS A 45 -30.12 1.09 -24.28
N GLY A 46 -29.36 0.22 -24.95
CA GLY A 46 -28.51 0.54 -26.11
C GLY A 46 -27.49 1.67 -25.88
N LYS A 47 -27.04 1.90 -24.64
CA LYS A 47 -26.11 2.97 -24.33
C LYS A 47 -24.71 2.67 -24.87
N ASN A 48 -24.23 3.60 -25.64
CA ASN A 48 -22.97 3.68 -26.37
C ASN A 48 -21.75 3.02 -25.72
N LEU A 49 -20.90 2.47 -26.59
CA LEU A 49 -19.59 1.89 -26.40
C LEU A 49 -18.76 2.56 -25.26
N THR A 50 -18.89 2.03 -24.06
CA THR A 50 -17.99 2.38 -22.96
C THR A 50 -16.59 1.82 -23.23
N THR A 51 -15.56 2.61 -22.94
CA THR A 51 -14.17 2.13 -23.05
C THR A 51 -13.91 0.94 -22.10
N ARG A 52 -12.84 0.17 -22.35
CA ARG A 52 -12.44 -0.90 -21.43
C ARG A 52 -12.18 -0.39 -20.01
N ALA A 53 -11.58 0.79 -19.92
CA ALA A 53 -11.28 1.44 -18.64
C ALA A 53 -12.55 1.86 -17.90
N GLU A 54 -13.52 2.46 -18.59
CA GLU A 54 -14.81 2.84 -18.01
C GLU A 54 -15.62 1.61 -17.53
N ARG A 55 -15.61 0.52 -18.29
CA ARG A 55 -16.27 -0.73 -17.87
C ARG A 55 -15.65 -1.31 -16.60
N LEU A 56 -14.30 -1.25 -16.48
CA LEU A 56 -13.63 -1.70 -15.27
C LEU A 56 -14.00 -0.83 -14.07
N ARG A 57 -14.09 0.49 -14.25
CA ARG A 57 -14.58 1.40 -13.20
C ARG A 57 -15.99 1.03 -12.75
N LEU A 58 -16.93 0.88 -13.69
CA LEU A 58 -18.32 0.51 -13.37
C LEU A 58 -18.42 -0.87 -12.70
N MET A 59 -17.56 -1.82 -13.10
CA MET A 59 -17.47 -3.12 -12.44
C MET A 59 -16.99 -2.98 -10.98
N ILE A 60 -15.99 -2.15 -10.73
CA ILE A 60 -15.46 -1.87 -9.40
C ILE A 60 -16.52 -1.22 -8.51
N GLU A 61 -17.31 -0.28 -9.05
CA GLU A 61 -18.44 0.35 -8.35
C GLU A 61 -19.51 -0.69 -7.96
N ASP A 62 -19.91 -1.56 -8.88
CA ASP A 62 -20.86 -2.63 -8.62
C ASP A 62 -20.34 -3.66 -7.60
N LEU A 63 -19.04 -3.92 -7.56
CA LEU A 63 -18.39 -4.79 -6.57
C LEU A 63 -18.45 -4.21 -5.15
N GLY A 64 -18.55 -2.90 -5.03
CA GLY A 64 -18.81 -2.18 -3.78
C GLY A 64 -17.58 -1.69 -3.04
N PRO A 65 -17.75 -1.24 -1.76
CA PRO A 65 -16.81 -0.38 -1.05
C PRO A 65 -15.36 -0.86 -1.01
N THR A 66 -15.13 -2.16 -0.79
CA THR A 66 -13.78 -2.75 -0.75
C THR A 66 -13.03 -2.56 -2.07
N PHE A 67 -13.74 -2.83 -3.18
CA PHE A 67 -13.15 -2.73 -4.52
C PHE A 67 -13.04 -1.28 -4.99
N VAL A 68 -13.98 -0.42 -4.59
CA VAL A 68 -13.89 1.04 -4.83
C VAL A 68 -12.62 1.59 -4.18
N LYS A 69 -12.38 1.30 -2.91
CA LYS A 69 -11.17 1.73 -2.20
C LYS A 69 -9.90 1.13 -2.82
N PHE A 70 -9.95 -0.15 -3.23
CA PHE A 70 -8.85 -0.77 -3.96
C PHE A 70 -8.57 -0.04 -5.27
N GLY A 71 -9.60 0.27 -6.06
CA GLY A 71 -9.46 1.02 -7.31
C GLY A 71 -8.88 2.42 -7.12
N GLN A 72 -9.25 3.11 -6.03
CA GLN A 72 -8.68 4.41 -5.66
C GLN A 72 -7.18 4.31 -5.38
N ILE A 73 -6.76 3.31 -4.60
CA ILE A 73 -5.33 3.10 -4.30
C ILE A 73 -4.56 2.71 -5.58
N VAL A 74 -5.16 1.88 -6.45
CA VAL A 74 -4.58 1.53 -7.76
C VAL A 74 -4.45 2.76 -8.67
N ALA A 75 -5.40 3.71 -8.62
CA ALA A 75 -5.32 4.96 -9.37
C ALA A 75 -4.11 5.83 -8.99
N ASP A 76 -3.62 5.69 -7.76
CA ASP A 76 -2.42 6.39 -7.27
C ASP A 76 -1.10 5.67 -7.62
N ARG A 77 -1.18 4.51 -8.32
CA ARG A 77 -0.05 3.66 -8.70
C ARG A 77 0.17 3.66 -10.22
N PRO A 78 0.93 4.63 -10.76
CA PRO A 78 1.17 4.74 -12.20
C PRO A 78 2.00 3.58 -12.78
N ASP A 79 2.64 2.80 -11.92
CA ASP A 79 3.38 1.59 -12.25
C ASP A 79 2.47 0.38 -12.52
N LEU A 80 1.26 0.35 -11.96
CA LEU A 80 0.35 -0.80 -12.07
C LEU A 80 -0.66 -0.66 -13.22
N VAL A 81 -1.01 0.56 -13.61
CA VAL A 81 -2.10 0.80 -14.56
C VAL A 81 -1.75 1.89 -15.58
N SER A 82 -2.31 1.74 -16.79
CA SER A 82 -2.18 2.74 -17.85
C SER A 82 -2.83 4.07 -17.44
N GLU A 83 -2.36 5.17 -18.03
CA GLU A 83 -2.90 6.50 -17.78
C GLU A 83 -4.42 6.58 -18.04
N GLN A 84 -4.89 5.95 -19.12
CA GLN A 84 -6.31 5.89 -19.43
C GLN A 84 -7.15 5.24 -18.32
N LEU A 85 -6.67 4.10 -17.80
CA LEU A 85 -7.35 3.42 -16.70
C LEU A 85 -7.26 4.22 -15.40
N ARG A 86 -6.12 4.82 -15.12
CA ARG A 86 -5.91 5.69 -13.95
C ARG A 86 -6.91 6.86 -13.94
N ASN A 87 -7.10 7.52 -15.09
CA ASN A 87 -8.03 8.64 -15.21
C ASN A 87 -9.50 8.22 -15.00
N GLU A 88 -9.87 7.00 -15.41
CA GLU A 88 -11.19 6.45 -15.08
C GLU A 88 -11.31 6.08 -13.60
N LEU A 89 -10.30 5.42 -13.00
CA LEU A 89 -10.34 5.03 -11.59
C LEU A 89 -10.39 6.24 -10.63
N LYS A 90 -9.81 7.39 -11.01
CA LYS A 90 -9.94 8.64 -10.25
C LYS A 90 -11.38 9.17 -10.16
N LYS A 91 -12.27 8.71 -11.03
CA LYS A 91 -13.70 9.07 -10.98
C LYS A 91 -14.50 8.23 -9.97
N LEU A 92 -13.88 7.23 -9.33
CA LEU A 92 -14.50 6.42 -8.29
C LEU A 92 -14.90 7.30 -7.10
N GLN A 93 -16.20 7.46 -6.90
CA GLN A 93 -16.74 8.30 -5.83
C GLN A 93 -16.61 7.63 -4.47
N THR A 94 -16.30 8.43 -3.46
CA THR A 94 -16.25 8.00 -2.06
C THR A 94 -17.61 8.03 -1.38
N SER A 95 -18.56 8.81 -1.92
CA SER A 95 -19.90 8.96 -1.34
C SER A 95 -20.71 7.67 -1.50
N ALA A 96 -21.25 7.18 -0.43
CA ALA A 96 -22.14 6.02 -0.40
C ALA A 96 -23.52 6.42 0.12
N LYS A 97 -24.58 5.71 -0.30
CA LYS A 97 -25.91 5.96 0.23
C LYS A 97 -25.93 5.79 1.75
N PRO A 98 -26.60 6.69 2.48
CA PRO A 98 -26.76 6.54 3.92
C PRO A 98 -27.41 5.19 4.26
N PHE A 99 -26.97 4.59 5.37
CA PHE A 99 -27.64 3.43 5.96
C PHE A 99 -28.62 3.89 7.06
N ASP A 100 -29.47 2.99 7.49
CA ASP A 100 -30.56 3.29 8.43
C ASP A 100 -30.03 3.81 9.78
N ASN A 101 -30.62 4.90 10.25
CA ASN A 101 -30.27 5.53 11.53
C ASN A 101 -30.47 4.60 12.72
N ALA A 102 -31.51 3.75 12.72
CA ALA A 102 -31.72 2.80 13.81
C ALA A 102 -30.54 1.85 13.99
N GLN A 103 -29.87 1.50 12.88
CA GLN A 103 -28.65 0.70 12.94
C GLN A 103 -27.46 1.51 13.45
N ALA A 104 -27.36 2.79 13.08
CA ALA A 104 -26.30 3.67 13.59
C ALA A 104 -26.43 3.88 15.10
N TRP A 105 -27.64 4.15 15.59
CA TRP A 105 -27.94 4.32 17.02
C TRP A 105 -27.60 3.07 17.81
N ARG A 106 -28.01 1.90 17.33
CA ARG A 106 -27.66 0.63 17.97
C ARG A 106 -26.16 0.43 18.08
N ILE A 107 -25.41 0.72 17.01
CA ILE A 107 -23.94 0.59 17.03
C ILE A 107 -23.34 1.55 18.07
N MET A 108 -23.83 2.79 18.13
CA MET A 108 -23.35 3.76 19.13
C MET A 108 -23.63 3.29 20.54
N GLU A 109 -24.86 2.84 20.85
CA GLU A 109 -25.24 2.33 22.17
C GLU A 109 -24.44 1.09 22.57
N GLU A 110 -24.25 0.14 21.64
CA GLU A 110 -23.42 -1.06 21.86
C GLU A 110 -21.96 -0.73 22.15
N GLU A 111 -21.41 0.29 21.49
CA GLU A 111 -20.00 0.67 21.62
C GLU A 111 -19.75 1.61 22.82
N LEU A 112 -20.67 2.52 23.11
CA LEU A 112 -20.53 3.46 24.22
C LEU A 112 -20.92 2.83 25.57
N GLY A 113 -21.76 1.80 25.55
CA GLY A 113 -22.26 1.13 26.75
C GLY A 113 -23.43 1.84 27.43
N ASP A 114 -23.80 3.04 26.95
CA ASP A 114 -24.84 3.89 27.49
C ASP A 114 -25.89 4.22 26.40
N PRO A 115 -27.16 4.45 26.77
CA PRO A 115 -28.17 4.96 25.87
C PRO A 115 -27.76 6.29 25.24
N ILE A 116 -28.10 6.51 23.98
CA ILE A 116 -27.71 7.75 23.24
C ILE A 116 -28.13 9.01 23.98
N HIS A 117 -29.34 9.03 24.58
CA HIS A 117 -29.87 10.19 25.29
C HIS A 117 -29.14 10.49 26.59
N GLU A 118 -28.34 9.59 27.14
CA GLU A 118 -27.48 9.83 28.30
C GLU A 118 -26.13 10.46 27.90
N VAL A 119 -25.65 10.16 26.70
CA VAL A 119 -24.37 10.68 26.17
C VAL A 119 -24.59 12.03 25.47
N PHE A 120 -25.61 12.10 24.60
CA PHE A 120 -25.88 13.28 23.78
C PHE A 120 -27.12 14.02 24.25
N GLU A 121 -27.01 15.35 24.37
CA GLU A 121 -28.15 16.23 24.54
C GLU A 121 -29.00 16.27 23.26
N GLN A 122 -28.33 16.30 22.10
CA GLN A 122 -28.94 16.29 20.78
C GLN A 122 -28.06 15.49 19.81
N LEU A 123 -28.68 14.72 18.92
CA LEU A 123 -28.03 14.04 17.82
C LEU A 123 -28.92 14.15 16.58
N ASP A 124 -28.37 14.69 15.50
CA ASP A 124 -29.10 14.93 14.25
C ASP A 124 -29.47 13.59 13.60
N HIS A 125 -30.73 13.48 13.12
CA HIS A 125 -31.19 12.28 12.43
C HIS A 125 -30.70 12.17 10.98
N THR A 126 -30.20 13.28 10.41
CA THR A 126 -29.66 13.28 9.06
C THR A 126 -28.13 13.30 9.14
N PRO A 127 -27.44 12.30 8.54
CA PRO A 127 -25.99 12.33 8.52
C PRO A 127 -25.49 13.50 7.67
N ILE A 128 -24.47 14.19 8.16
CA ILE A 128 -23.80 15.29 7.44
C ILE A 128 -22.89 14.75 6.32
N ALA A 129 -22.39 13.52 6.47
CA ALA A 129 -21.58 12.85 5.46
C ALA A 129 -21.81 11.34 5.50
N SER A 130 -21.69 10.69 4.33
CA SER A 130 -21.80 9.24 4.21
C SER A 130 -20.71 8.72 3.28
N ALA A 131 -19.74 8.02 3.86
CA ALA A 131 -18.58 7.44 3.18
C ALA A 131 -18.73 5.93 2.96
N SER A 132 -17.76 5.32 2.32
CA SER A 132 -17.75 3.89 2.00
C SER A 132 -17.83 2.97 3.23
N ILE A 133 -17.21 3.37 4.34
CA ILE A 133 -17.09 2.57 5.57
C ILE A 133 -17.85 3.16 6.77
N ALA A 134 -18.29 4.42 6.70
CA ALA A 134 -18.86 5.16 7.82
C ALA A 134 -19.95 6.17 7.42
N GLN A 135 -20.68 6.64 8.40
CA GLN A 135 -21.52 7.83 8.36
C GLN A 135 -21.09 8.79 9.47
N VAL A 136 -21.27 10.09 9.25
CA VAL A 136 -20.95 11.14 10.22
C VAL A 136 -22.22 11.90 10.57
N TYR A 137 -22.47 12.06 11.84
CA TYR A 137 -23.58 12.81 12.38
C TYR A 137 -23.07 14.02 13.17
N ARG A 138 -23.87 15.08 13.18
CA ARG A 138 -23.65 16.19 14.11
C ARG A 138 -24.43 15.92 15.38
N GLY A 139 -23.80 16.18 16.52
CA GLY A 139 -24.43 16.05 17.83
C GLY A 139 -23.93 17.10 18.81
N LYS A 140 -24.57 17.14 19.97
CA LYS A 140 -24.14 17.93 21.11
C LYS A 140 -24.06 17.02 22.32
N LEU A 141 -22.90 16.98 22.97
CA LEU A 141 -22.70 16.22 24.21
C LEU A 141 -23.47 16.87 25.34
N ARG A 142 -23.82 16.11 26.37
CA ARG A 142 -24.41 16.67 27.60
C ARG A 142 -23.48 17.63 28.33
N SER A 143 -22.18 17.54 28.10
CA SER A 143 -21.18 18.51 28.58
C SER A 143 -21.20 19.85 27.83
N GLY A 144 -21.98 19.95 26.74
CA GLY A 144 -22.23 21.18 25.98
C GLY A 144 -21.46 21.33 24.68
N GLU A 145 -20.46 20.48 24.40
CA GLU A 145 -19.66 20.56 23.20
C GLU A 145 -20.43 20.05 21.97
N THR A 146 -20.29 20.75 20.84
CA THR A 146 -20.79 20.29 19.55
C THR A 146 -19.77 19.35 18.94
N VAL A 147 -20.23 18.15 18.52
CA VAL A 147 -19.37 17.06 18.06
C VAL A 147 -19.79 16.52 16.72
N ALA A 148 -18.81 15.98 15.99
CA ALA A 148 -19.01 15.10 14.85
C ALA A 148 -18.85 13.65 15.33
N VAL A 149 -19.84 12.82 15.06
CA VAL A 149 -19.89 11.42 15.46
C VAL A 149 -19.80 10.54 14.23
N LYS A 150 -18.63 9.95 14.00
CA LYS A 150 -18.36 9.03 12.89
C LYS A 150 -18.68 7.61 13.33
N VAL A 151 -19.64 6.96 12.65
CA VAL A 151 -20.14 5.63 13.00
C VAL A 151 -19.86 4.67 11.86
N GLN A 152 -19.27 3.53 12.17
CA GLN A 152 -18.93 2.51 11.18
C GLN A 152 -20.20 1.85 10.60
N ARG A 153 -20.18 1.54 9.30
CA ARG A 153 -21.28 0.81 8.65
C ARG A 153 -21.48 -0.57 9.26
N PRO A 154 -22.73 -1.03 9.44
CA PRO A 154 -23.01 -2.35 9.96
C PRO A 154 -22.38 -3.43 9.07
N HIS A 155 -21.80 -4.45 9.70
CA HIS A 155 -21.20 -5.62 9.05
C HIS A 155 -20.05 -5.33 8.05
N ILE A 156 -19.55 -4.10 7.95
CA ILE A 156 -18.53 -3.72 6.96
C ILE A 156 -17.22 -4.49 7.16
N LYS A 157 -16.80 -4.71 8.42
CA LYS A 157 -15.61 -5.50 8.76
C LYS A 157 -15.68 -6.93 8.23
N GLN A 158 -16.87 -7.56 8.35
CA GLN A 158 -17.08 -8.91 7.86
C GLN A 158 -17.02 -8.97 6.33
N LYS A 159 -17.67 -8.00 5.66
CA LYS A 159 -17.69 -7.89 4.20
C LYS A 159 -16.27 -7.71 3.64
N ILE A 160 -15.52 -6.74 4.19
CA ILE A 160 -14.15 -6.45 3.76
C ILE A 160 -13.24 -7.66 4.00
N THR A 161 -13.38 -8.36 5.14
CA THR A 161 -12.58 -9.56 5.43
C THR A 161 -12.80 -10.66 4.38
N VAL A 162 -14.04 -10.87 3.93
CA VAL A 162 -14.35 -11.85 2.89
C VAL A 162 -13.78 -11.39 1.54
N ASP A 163 -13.97 -10.12 1.20
CA ASP A 163 -13.47 -9.54 -0.06
C ASP A 163 -11.94 -9.66 -0.16
N LEU A 164 -11.21 -9.36 0.94
CA LEU A 164 -9.73 -9.47 0.98
C LEU A 164 -9.24 -10.90 0.76
N VAL A 165 -9.91 -11.89 1.37
CA VAL A 165 -9.58 -13.31 1.15
C VAL A 165 -9.77 -13.68 -0.33
N LEU A 166 -10.89 -13.26 -0.94
CA LEU A 166 -11.16 -13.52 -2.35
C LEU A 166 -10.18 -12.79 -3.27
N MET A 167 -9.83 -11.54 -2.97
CA MET A 167 -8.83 -10.78 -3.72
C MET A 167 -7.46 -11.47 -3.69
N LYS A 168 -7.03 -11.98 -2.52
CA LYS A 168 -5.76 -12.72 -2.40
C LYS A 168 -5.77 -13.99 -3.27
N VAL A 169 -6.83 -14.79 -3.19
CA VAL A 169 -6.97 -15.99 -4.03
C VAL A 169 -6.96 -15.65 -5.51
N LEU A 170 -7.66 -14.58 -5.92
CA LEU A 170 -7.65 -14.11 -7.31
C LEU A 170 -6.25 -13.64 -7.73
N ALA A 171 -5.55 -12.87 -6.91
CA ALA A 171 -4.18 -12.43 -7.17
C ALA A 171 -3.22 -13.61 -7.37
N GLU A 172 -3.29 -14.63 -6.50
CA GLU A 172 -2.50 -15.85 -6.62
C GLU A 172 -2.78 -16.60 -7.95
N GLN A 173 -4.06 -16.70 -8.35
CA GLN A 173 -4.45 -17.33 -9.61
C GLN A 173 -3.99 -16.53 -10.83
N VAL A 174 -4.09 -15.20 -10.77
CA VAL A 174 -3.62 -14.31 -11.85
C VAL A 174 -2.11 -14.46 -12.04
N VAL A 175 -1.32 -14.40 -10.97
CA VAL A 175 0.14 -14.57 -11.03
C VAL A 175 0.52 -15.98 -11.51
N LYS A 176 -0.25 -17.02 -11.13
CA LYS A 176 -0.03 -18.39 -11.60
C LYS A 176 -0.30 -18.53 -13.10
N SER A 177 -1.33 -17.84 -13.62
CA SER A 177 -1.72 -17.88 -15.03
C SER A 177 -0.84 -16.99 -15.92
N TYR A 178 -0.33 -15.90 -15.37
CA TYR A 178 0.50 -14.90 -16.03
C TYR A 178 1.77 -14.63 -15.19
N PRO A 179 2.80 -15.50 -15.27
CA PRO A 179 4.01 -15.39 -14.45
C PRO A 179 4.76 -14.06 -14.57
N GLU A 180 4.62 -13.38 -15.71
CA GLU A 180 5.16 -12.04 -15.96
C GLU A 180 4.64 -10.98 -14.96
N LEU A 181 3.41 -11.16 -14.44
CA LEU A 181 2.84 -10.26 -13.44
C LEU A 181 3.44 -10.44 -12.05
N ALA A 182 4.25 -11.47 -11.82
CA ALA A 182 4.97 -11.65 -10.56
C ALA A 182 5.96 -10.49 -10.30
N SER A 183 6.52 -9.89 -11.36
CA SER A 183 7.41 -8.73 -11.25
C SER A 183 6.74 -7.49 -10.65
N PHE A 184 5.42 -7.36 -10.80
CA PHE A 184 4.62 -6.27 -10.22
C PHE A 184 4.22 -6.51 -8.76
N ASN A 185 4.62 -7.64 -8.15
CA ASN A 185 4.31 -7.99 -6.76
C ASN A 185 2.82 -7.87 -6.40
N VAL A 186 1.93 -8.32 -7.30
CA VAL A 186 0.47 -8.19 -7.17
C VAL A 186 -0.05 -8.79 -5.86
N ILE A 187 0.52 -9.90 -5.40
CA ILE A 187 0.13 -10.55 -4.14
C ILE A 187 0.48 -9.67 -2.94
N GLU A 188 1.72 -9.16 -2.87
CA GLU A 188 2.18 -8.25 -1.82
C GLU A 188 1.34 -6.96 -1.79
N PHE A 189 0.99 -6.43 -2.97
CA PHE A 189 0.12 -5.25 -3.07
C PHE A 189 -1.28 -5.50 -2.48
N VAL A 190 -1.88 -6.67 -2.72
CA VAL A 190 -3.17 -7.05 -2.12
C VAL A 190 -3.05 -7.23 -0.60
N GLU A 191 -1.92 -7.74 -0.11
CA GLU A 191 -1.65 -7.85 1.33
C GLU A 191 -1.49 -6.47 1.99
N ASP A 192 -0.74 -5.56 1.37
CA ASP A 192 -0.60 -4.17 1.81
C ASP A 192 -1.96 -3.46 1.85
N PHE A 193 -2.77 -3.62 0.80
CA PHE A 193 -4.14 -3.13 0.78
C PHE A 193 -4.95 -3.69 1.95
N GLY A 194 -4.84 -4.99 2.22
CA GLY A 194 -5.49 -5.63 3.36
C GLY A 194 -5.08 -5.01 4.70
N ASN A 195 -3.82 -4.65 4.86
CA ASN A 195 -3.30 -3.99 6.06
C ASN A 195 -3.81 -2.54 6.20
N ILE A 196 -3.90 -1.80 5.09
CA ILE A 196 -4.51 -0.45 5.07
C ILE A 196 -5.97 -0.54 5.48
N MET A 197 -6.75 -1.44 4.88
CA MET A 197 -8.17 -1.62 5.21
C MET A 197 -8.42 -2.03 6.66
N LYS A 198 -7.56 -2.87 7.25
CA LYS A 198 -7.65 -3.24 8.67
C LYS A 198 -7.46 -2.03 9.59
N LYS A 199 -6.55 -1.13 9.23
CA LYS A 199 -6.31 0.12 9.98
C LYS A 199 -7.50 1.08 9.86
N GLU A 200 -8.06 1.25 8.67
CA GLU A 200 -9.24 2.09 8.43
C GLU A 200 -10.51 1.57 9.14
N LEU A 201 -10.61 0.26 9.35
CA LEU A 201 -11.72 -0.36 10.08
C LEU A 201 -11.63 -0.22 11.61
N ASP A 202 -10.62 0.40 12.12
CA ASP A 202 -10.45 0.62 13.55
C ASP A 202 -10.26 2.12 13.80
N PHE A 203 -11.34 2.80 14.19
CA PHE A 203 -11.33 4.25 14.42
C PHE A 203 -10.47 4.68 15.61
N SER A 204 -10.04 3.75 16.47
CA SER A 204 -9.06 4.06 17.51
C SER A 204 -7.69 4.44 16.90
N ASN A 205 -7.36 3.92 15.70
CA ASN A 205 -6.18 4.36 14.96
C ASN A 205 -6.32 5.80 14.47
N GLU A 206 -7.51 6.17 13.93
CA GLU A 206 -7.79 7.53 13.49
C GLU A 206 -7.74 8.51 14.66
N ALA A 207 -8.37 8.17 15.80
CA ALA A 207 -8.29 8.93 17.02
C ALA A 207 -6.84 9.15 17.50
N SER A 208 -6.03 8.09 17.49
CA SER A 208 -4.61 8.15 17.86
C SER A 208 -3.80 9.04 16.92
N ASN A 209 -4.07 8.96 15.61
CA ASN A 209 -3.44 9.83 14.61
C ASN A 209 -3.80 11.30 14.85
N MET A 210 -5.09 11.61 15.10
CA MET A 210 -5.55 12.95 15.42
C MET A 210 -4.83 13.52 16.64
N MET A 211 -4.75 12.76 17.72
CA MET A 211 -4.02 13.17 18.94
C MET A 211 -2.54 13.42 18.65
N ARG A 212 -1.92 12.58 17.84
CA ARG A 212 -0.52 12.74 17.42
C ARG A 212 -0.32 14.01 16.59
N PHE A 213 -1.19 14.29 15.63
CA PHE A 213 -1.12 15.53 14.85
C PHE A 213 -1.40 16.76 15.72
N SER A 214 -2.38 16.68 16.64
CA SER A 214 -2.66 17.77 17.59
C SER A 214 -1.42 18.15 18.41
N GLU A 215 -0.67 17.16 18.90
CA GLU A 215 0.57 17.44 19.63
C GLU A 215 1.68 17.99 18.73
N MET A 216 1.78 17.54 17.46
CA MET A 216 2.76 18.07 16.49
C MET A 216 2.56 19.54 16.16
N PHE A 217 1.30 20.00 16.13
CA PHE A 217 0.91 21.36 15.74
C PHE A 217 0.40 22.23 16.91
N LYS A 218 0.61 21.78 18.13
CA LYS A 218 0.11 22.44 19.35
C LYS A 218 0.48 23.94 19.48
N TYR A 219 1.61 24.33 18.91
CA TYR A 219 2.16 25.68 18.97
C TYR A 219 2.09 26.40 17.61
N ASP A 220 1.34 25.88 16.65
CA ASP A 220 1.24 26.42 15.31
C ASP A 220 -0.15 26.99 15.06
N ASP A 221 -0.28 28.31 15.01
CA ASP A 221 -1.56 29.00 14.86
C ASP A 221 -2.21 28.81 13.47
N TYR A 222 -1.44 28.32 12.48
CA TYR A 222 -1.91 28.11 11.11
C TYR A 222 -2.51 26.72 10.84
N CYS A 223 -2.43 25.80 11.81
CA CYS A 223 -2.96 24.44 11.72
C CYS A 223 -3.91 24.15 12.87
N TYR A 224 -5.01 23.47 12.59
CA TYR A 224 -5.94 23.02 13.63
C TYR A 224 -6.35 21.58 13.42
N ILE A 225 -6.31 20.81 14.49
CA ILE A 225 -6.78 19.43 14.52
C ILE A 225 -7.96 19.36 15.49
N PRO A 226 -9.14 18.88 15.06
CA PRO A 226 -10.30 18.76 15.93
C PRO A 226 -9.99 17.90 17.17
N LYS A 227 -10.47 18.32 18.32
CA LYS A 227 -10.28 17.60 19.58
C LYS A 227 -11.00 16.25 19.52
N VAL A 228 -10.31 15.17 19.91
CA VAL A 228 -10.92 13.84 20.06
C VAL A 228 -11.47 13.68 21.49
N PHE A 229 -12.70 13.19 21.58
CA PHE A 229 -13.32 12.81 22.84
C PHE A 229 -13.08 11.31 23.09
N SER A 230 -11.91 10.98 23.61
CA SER A 230 -11.43 9.59 23.73
C SER A 230 -12.33 8.70 24.57
N HIS A 231 -13.03 9.28 25.57
CA HIS A 231 -13.98 8.54 26.41
C HIS A 231 -15.18 8.01 25.62
N PHE A 232 -15.57 8.70 24.55
CA PHE A 232 -16.68 8.33 23.68
C PHE A 232 -16.21 7.75 22.33
N SER A 233 -14.91 7.46 22.18
CA SER A 233 -14.33 6.93 20.95
C SER A 233 -13.90 5.49 21.14
N THR A 234 -14.31 4.62 20.19
CA THR A 234 -14.07 3.17 20.20
C THR A 234 -13.55 2.70 18.84
N GLN A 235 -13.51 1.39 18.62
CA GLN A 235 -13.14 0.85 17.30
C GLN A 235 -14.16 1.17 16.18
N LYS A 236 -15.46 1.40 16.54
CA LYS A 236 -16.53 1.62 15.56
C LYS A 236 -17.18 2.99 15.64
N VAL A 237 -16.90 3.76 16.67
CA VAL A 237 -17.42 5.11 16.88
C VAL A 237 -16.25 6.04 17.16
N LEU A 238 -16.17 7.16 16.42
CA LEU A 238 -15.22 8.24 16.70
C LEU A 238 -16.00 9.50 16.99
N VAL A 239 -15.79 10.06 18.17
CA VAL A 239 -16.39 11.34 18.60
C VAL A 239 -15.30 12.40 18.63
N MET A 240 -15.45 13.41 17.80
CA MET A 240 -14.51 14.52 17.70
C MET A 240 -15.24 15.86 17.66
N GLU A 241 -14.54 16.93 17.90
CA GLU A 241 -15.06 18.29 17.83
C GLU A 241 -15.66 18.55 16.45
N PHE A 242 -16.84 19.14 16.41
CA PHE A 242 -17.44 19.61 15.16
C PHE A 242 -16.91 21.00 14.84
N VAL A 243 -16.12 21.08 13.77
CA VAL A 243 -15.52 22.35 13.30
C VAL A 243 -16.25 22.84 12.06
N THR A 244 -16.53 24.13 12.02
CA THR A 244 -17.07 24.83 10.84
C THR A 244 -15.97 25.57 10.13
N GLY A 245 -16.09 25.67 8.82
CA GLY A 245 -15.14 26.40 7.97
C GLY A 245 -15.59 26.39 6.52
N VAL A 246 -14.78 26.95 5.63
CA VAL A 246 -15.01 26.98 4.19
C VAL A 246 -14.11 25.92 3.53
N GLU A 247 -14.64 25.17 2.59
CA GLU A 247 -13.84 24.22 1.80
C GLU A 247 -12.84 24.97 0.92
N PRO A 248 -11.60 24.49 0.78
CA PRO A 248 -10.58 25.15 -0.03
C PRO A 248 -10.95 25.31 -1.51
N ASP A 249 -11.78 24.39 -2.04
CA ASP A 249 -12.24 24.41 -3.43
C ASP A 249 -13.30 25.51 -3.68
N ALA A 250 -13.92 26.04 -2.63
CA ALA A 250 -14.88 27.14 -2.70
C ALA A 250 -14.19 28.52 -2.70
N LYS A 251 -13.27 28.73 -3.69
CA LYS A 251 -12.42 29.91 -3.77
C LYS A 251 -13.19 31.22 -3.73
N ASP A 252 -14.32 31.33 -4.46
CA ASP A 252 -15.13 32.54 -4.48
C ASP A 252 -15.71 32.86 -3.11
N GLU A 253 -16.10 31.85 -2.33
CA GLU A 253 -16.59 31.99 -0.97
C GLU A 253 -15.46 32.44 -0.01
N LEU A 254 -14.25 31.87 -0.18
CA LEU A 254 -13.08 32.29 0.58
C LEU A 254 -12.79 33.78 0.37
N ILE A 255 -12.76 34.24 -0.88
CA ILE A 255 -12.51 35.66 -1.23
C ILE A 255 -13.65 36.54 -0.67
N ALA A 256 -14.90 36.13 -0.85
CA ALA A 256 -16.06 36.87 -0.35
C ALA A 256 -16.05 37.05 1.18
N LYS A 257 -15.50 36.08 1.91
CA LYS A 257 -15.33 36.13 3.37
C LYS A 257 -14.04 36.82 3.82
N GLY A 258 -13.21 37.33 2.87
CA GLY A 258 -11.99 38.07 3.19
C GLY A 258 -10.78 37.21 3.54
N PHE A 259 -10.78 35.94 3.19
CA PHE A 259 -9.62 35.06 3.38
C PHE A 259 -8.52 35.34 2.34
N ASP A 260 -7.28 35.22 2.76
CA ASP A 260 -6.10 35.30 1.88
C ASP A 260 -5.77 33.92 1.32
N THR A 261 -6.17 33.66 0.06
CA THR A 261 -5.96 32.37 -0.62
C THR A 261 -4.49 31.99 -0.72
N LYS A 262 -3.60 32.99 -0.91
CA LYS A 262 -2.15 32.77 -0.97
C LYS A 262 -1.60 32.34 0.38
N GLN A 263 -2.04 32.99 1.47
CA GLN A 263 -1.62 32.62 2.82
C GLN A 263 -2.14 31.22 3.19
N ILE A 264 -3.37 30.87 2.80
CA ILE A 264 -3.94 29.52 2.99
C ILE A 264 -3.07 28.46 2.29
N ALA A 265 -2.70 28.71 1.04
CA ALA A 265 -1.85 27.80 0.27
C ALA A 265 -0.46 27.63 0.89
N LEU A 266 0.14 28.71 1.39
CA LEU A 266 1.39 28.67 2.14
C LEU A 266 1.24 27.84 3.43
N ASN A 267 0.19 28.08 4.22
CA ASN A 267 -0.08 27.36 5.45
C ASN A 267 -0.25 25.86 5.20
N GLY A 268 -1.09 25.48 4.23
CA GLY A 268 -1.32 24.08 3.87
C GLY A 268 -0.04 23.37 3.42
N THR A 269 0.77 24.03 2.60
CA THR A 269 2.05 23.49 2.14
C THR A 269 3.03 23.34 3.31
N GLN A 270 3.12 24.35 4.19
CA GLN A 270 4.01 24.29 5.36
C GLN A 270 3.61 23.19 6.34
N ILE A 271 2.31 22.96 6.56
CA ILE A 271 1.80 21.87 7.38
C ILE A 271 2.32 20.52 6.87
N ILE A 272 2.12 20.24 5.59
CA ILE A 272 2.53 18.98 4.98
C ILE A 272 4.04 18.80 4.99
N LEU A 273 4.80 19.84 4.63
CA LEU A 273 6.26 19.78 4.66
C LEU A 273 6.80 19.56 6.10
N LYS A 274 6.21 20.20 7.10
CA LYS A 274 6.56 19.99 8.50
C LYS A 274 6.29 18.56 8.95
N MET A 275 5.15 17.99 8.58
CA MET A 275 4.82 16.57 8.82
C MET A 275 5.88 15.64 8.24
N ILE A 276 6.28 15.85 6.98
CA ILE A 276 7.22 14.99 6.25
C ILE A 276 8.64 15.19 6.77
N MET A 277 9.13 16.45 6.75
CA MET A 277 10.54 16.75 6.92
C MET A 277 10.99 16.79 8.39
N LYS A 278 10.11 17.25 9.28
CA LYS A 278 10.42 17.38 10.71
C LYS A 278 10.01 16.14 11.50
N HIS A 279 8.78 15.67 11.30
CA HIS A 279 8.20 14.58 12.10
C HIS A 279 8.30 13.21 11.45
N GLY A 280 8.48 13.14 10.13
CA GLY A 280 8.49 11.87 9.40
C GLY A 280 7.19 11.07 9.51
N PHE A 281 6.10 11.74 9.91
CA PHE A 281 4.76 11.18 9.99
C PHE A 281 3.80 12.19 9.37
N PHE A 282 3.06 11.75 8.34
CA PHE A 282 2.29 12.67 7.53
C PHE A 282 0.95 12.09 7.11
N HIS A 283 0.00 13.00 6.85
CA HIS A 283 -1.29 12.71 6.25
C HIS A 283 -1.09 12.27 4.80
N ALA A 284 -1.57 11.08 4.46
CA ALA A 284 -1.33 10.49 3.14
C ALA A 284 -2.39 10.85 2.10
N ASP A 285 -3.46 11.55 2.49
CA ASP A 285 -4.58 11.93 1.61
C ASP A 285 -5.16 13.32 1.92
N PRO A 286 -4.37 14.42 1.90
CA PRO A 286 -4.81 15.75 2.25
C PRO A 286 -5.59 16.44 1.10
N HIS A 287 -6.65 15.77 0.58
CA HIS A 287 -7.48 16.37 -0.47
C HIS A 287 -8.41 17.45 0.11
N ALA A 288 -8.90 18.36 -0.74
CA ALA A 288 -9.70 19.51 -0.34
C ALA A 288 -10.92 19.17 0.54
N GLY A 289 -11.61 18.05 0.27
CA GLY A 289 -12.73 17.59 1.10
C GLY A 289 -12.36 17.10 2.52
N ASN A 290 -11.06 16.98 2.83
CA ASN A 290 -10.56 16.69 4.18
C ASN A 290 -10.00 17.93 4.88
N LEU A 291 -10.17 19.11 4.27
CA LEU A 291 -9.66 20.38 4.76
C LEU A 291 -10.79 21.39 4.93
N LEU A 292 -10.72 22.19 5.97
CA LEU A 292 -11.54 23.39 6.11
C LEU A 292 -10.65 24.60 6.41
N ILE A 293 -11.10 25.76 5.96
CA ILE A 293 -10.46 27.04 6.28
C ILE A 293 -11.32 27.79 7.27
N ARG A 294 -10.73 28.20 8.37
CA ARG A 294 -11.38 29.01 9.40
C ARG A 294 -10.62 30.32 9.63
N ASP A 295 -11.10 31.11 10.58
CA ASP A 295 -10.56 32.44 10.88
C ASP A 295 -9.02 32.46 10.90
N ASN A 296 -8.43 33.58 10.52
CA ASN A 296 -6.99 33.79 10.41
C ASN A 296 -6.27 32.89 9.38
N ASN A 297 -6.97 32.46 8.33
CA ASN A 297 -6.44 31.53 7.30
C ASN A 297 -5.91 30.21 7.88
N GLN A 298 -6.45 29.78 9.03
CA GLN A 298 -6.07 28.53 9.67
C GLN A 298 -6.64 27.34 8.91
N VAL A 299 -5.77 26.35 8.62
CA VAL A 299 -6.15 25.11 7.95
C VAL A 299 -6.51 24.05 8.97
N VAL A 300 -7.73 23.53 8.88
CA VAL A 300 -8.22 22.40 9.69
C VAL A 300 -8.08 21.11 8.92
N LEU A 301 -7.56 20.08 9.56
CA LEU A 301 -7.49 18.72 9.00
C LEU A 301 -8.59 17.86 9.64
N LEU A 302 -9.47 17.25 8.83
CA LEU A 302 -10.66 16.55 9.30
C LEU A 302 -10.51 15.03 9.39
N ASP A 303 -10.05 14.36 8.30
CA ASP A 303 -9.91 12.89 8.24
C ASP A 303 -8.45 12.51 8.45
N HIS A 304 -8.19 11.62 9.39
CA HIS A 304 -6.84 11.17 9.74
C HIS A 304 -6.69 9.63 9.61
N GLY A 305 -7.59 9.01 8.86
CA GLY A 305 -7.61 7.57 8.63
C GLY A 305 -6.40 7.08 7.84
N MET A 306 -5.93 7.88 6.87
CA MET A 306 -4.78 7.53 6.04
C MET A 306 -3.54 8.31 6.44
N THR A 307 -2.58 7.63 7.05
CA THR A 307 -1.28 8.21 7.44
C THR A 307 -0.13 7.34 6.95
N ALA A 308 1.02 7.95 6.76
CA ALA A 308 2.26 7.25 6.42
C ALA A 308 3.44 7.77 7.26
N SER A 309 4.50 6.98 7.31
CA SER A 309 5.71 7.31 8.05
C SER A 309 6.94 7.13 7.18
N LEU A 310 7.92 8.01 7.36
CA LEU A 310 9.27 7.88 6.86
C LEU A 310 10.22 7.61 8.03
N LYS A 311 11.14 6.68 7.82
CA LYS A 311 12.24 6.47 8.77
C LYS A 311 13.20 7.67 8.74
N PRO A 312 13.93 7.97 9.82
CA PRO A 312 14.91 9.08 9.82
C PRO A 312 15.91 9.00 8.66
N ALA A 313 16.34 7.79 8.28
CA ALA A 313 17.21 7.57 7.13
C ALA A 313 16.53 7.95 5.80
N GLN A 314 15.23 7.71 5.64
CA GLN A 314 14.48 8.09 4.44
C GLN A 314 14.26 9.61 4.36
N ILE A 315 14.03 10.29 5.49
CA ILE A 315 13.96 11.77 5.54
C ILE A 315 15.30 12.35 5.10
N GLN A 316 16.42 11.84 5.63
CA GLN A 316 17.75 12.29 5.23
C GLN A 316 18.03 12.01 3.74
N ALA A 317 17.57 10.87 3.23
CA ALA A 317 17.69 10.53 1.81
C ALA A 317 16.86 11.47 0.94
N LEU A 318 15.63 11.83 1.35
CA LEU A 318 14.79 12.81 0.66
C LEU A 318 15.49 14.18 0.59
N ILE A 319 16.05 14.65 1.68
CA ILE A 319 16.85 15.89 1.72
C ILE A 319 18.04 15.80 0.75
N ASN A 320 18.77 14.68 0.76
CA ASN A 320 19.90 14.48 -0.13
C ASN A 320 19.48 14.43 -1.61
N PHE A 321 18.33 13.84 -1.90
CA PHE A 321 17.74 13.84 -3.23
C PHE A 321 17.48 15.29 -3.72
N MET A 322 16.81 16.10 -2.89
CA MET A 322 16.50 17.50 -3.22
C MET A 322 17.78 18.36 -3.38
N LEU A 323 18.74 18.19 -2.48
CA LEU A 323 20.02 18.90 -2.58
C LEU A 323 20.85 18.46 -3.78
N GLY A 324 20.81 17.17 -4.12
CA GLY A 324 21.43 16.63 -5.33
C GLY A 324 20.79 17.21 -6.58
N PHE A 325 19.47 17.26 -6.61
CA PHE A 325 18.71 17.84 -7.71
C PHE A 325 19.06 19.35 -7.90
N ALA A 326 19.06 20.12 -6.81
CA ALA A 326 19.42 21.52 -6.85
C ALA A 326 20.87 21.79 -7.34
N ARG A 327 21.78 20.85 -7.16
CA ARG A 327 23.19 20.93 -7.57
C ARG A 327 23.49 20.16 -8.85
N GLN A 328 22.49 19.52 -9.43
CA GLN A 328 22.62 18.62 -10.59
C GLN A 328 23.67 17.50 -10.33
N ASP A 329 23.76 17.04 -9.08
CA ASP A 329 24.68 15.99 -8.64
C ASP A 329 24.02 14.61 -8.78
N THR A 330 24.20 13.98 -9.94
CA THR A 330 23.63 12.69 -10.30
C THR A 330 24.00 11.58 -9.32
N HIS A 331 25.29 11.54 -8.91
CA HIS A 331 25.76 10.54 -7.95
C HIS A 331 25.04 10.65 -6.60
N ARG A 332 24.90 11.86 -6.10
CA ARG A 332 24.18 12.11 -4.84
C ARG A 332 22.72 11.73 -4.93
N ILE A 333 22.05 12.02 -6.05
CA ILE A 333 20.65 11.66 -6.28
C ILE A 333 20.48 10.14 -6.32
N THR A 334 21.33 9.43 -7.09
CA THR A 334 21.28 7.97 -7.19
C THR A 334 21.47 7.31 -5.83
N LYS A 335 22.45 7.76 -5.06
CA LYS A 335 22.68 7.28 -3.69
C LYS A 335 21.49 7.56 -2.77
N ALA A 336 20.88 8.73 -2.89
CA ALA A 336 19.69 9.09 -2.12
C ALA A 336 18.48 8.23 -2.51
N LEU A 337 18.29 7.93 -3.79
CA LEU A 337 17.25 7.04 -4.28
C LEU A 337 17.39 5.63 -3.71
N LEU A 338 18.58 5.04 -3.78
CA LEU A 338 18.83 3.72 -3.20
C LEU A 338 18.57 3.70 -1.68
N ALA A 339 18.93 4.76 -0.97
CA ALA A 339 18.67 4.91 0.46
C ALA A 339 17.16 5.04 0.76
N LEU A 340 16.39 5.78 -0.06
CA LEU A 340 14.93 5.86 0.03
C LEU A 340 14.27 4.48 -0.11
N LEU A 341 14.81 3.64 -1.00
CA LEU A 341 14.35 2.28 -1.23
C LEU A 341 14.84 1.27 -0.17
N ASN A 342 15.63 1.70 0.82
CA ASN A 342 16.34 0.85 1.80
C ASN A 342 17.28 -0.18 1.13
N ILE A 343 17.92 0.17 0.02
CA ILE A 343 18.87 -0.66 -0.71
C ILE A 343 20.28 -0.17 -0.39
N ASN A 344 21.09 -1.02 0.25
CA ASN A 344 22.48 -0.68 0.60
C ASN A 344 23.47 -1.00 -0.54
N PHE A 345 23.14 -1.97 -1.37
CA PHE A 345 23.97 -2.38 -2.49
C PHE A 345 23.09 -2.71 -3.70
N TYR A 346 23.42 -2.12 -4.86
CA TYR A 346 22.79 -2.40 -6.12
C TYR A 346 23.88 -2.66 -7.18
N LYS A 347 23.81 -3.80 -7.84
CA LYS A 347 24.85 -4.29 -8.77
C LYS A 347 25.02 -3.34 -9.97
N ASP A 348 23.90 -2.93 -10.56
CA ASP A 348 23.88 -2.15 -11.80
C ASP A 348 23.72 -0.64 -11.48
N HIS A 349 24.44 -0.16 -10.44
CA HIS A 349 24.34 1.23 -9.98
C HIS A 349 24.84 2.25 -11.02
N VAL A 350 25.75 1.88 -11.91
CA VAL A 350 26.28 2.75 -12.96
C VAL A 350 25.21 3.04 -14.01
N ASP A 351 24.47 2.03 -14.43
CA ASP A 351 23.39 2.17 -15.39
C ASP A 351 22.22 2.98 -14.79
N LEU A 352 21.91 2.74 -13.50
CA LEU A 352 20.93 3.55 -12.78
C LEU A 352 21.37 5.02 -12.67
N GLU A 353 22.64 5.27 -12.38
CA GLU A 353 23.19 6.63 -12.30
C GLU A 353 23.14 7.33 -13.65
N PHE A 354 23.40 6.62 -14.74
CA PHE A 354 23.26 7.15 -16.09
C PHE A 354 21.83 7.57 -16.40
N GLU A 355 20.84 6.69 -16.17
CA GLU A 355 19.42 7.01 -16.40
C GLU A 355 18.90 8.15 -15.51
N VAL A 356 19.37 8.21 -14.26
CA VAL A 356 19.08 9.33 -13.37
C VAL A 356 19.68 10.62 -13.92
N GLY A 357 20.88 10.58 -14.51
CA GLY A 357 21.52 11.73 -15.18
C GLY A 357 20.67 12.25 -16.34
N GLU A 358 20.20 11.37 -17.21
CA GLU A 358 19.28 11.71 -18.31
C GLU A 358 17.99 12.38 -17.80
N LEU A 359 17.45 11.83 -16.71
CA LEU A 359 16.25 12.42 -16.09
C LEU A 359 16.53 13.84 -15.57
N ILE A 360 17.64 14.05 -14.88
CA ILE A 360 18.01 15.37 -14.35
C ILE A 360 18.22 16.36 -15.49
N HIS A 361 18.89 15.95 -16.55
CA HIS A 361 19.09 16.77 -17.74
C HIS A 361 17.77 17.24 -18.35
N LYS A 362 16.74 16.37 -18.38
CA LYS A 362 15.40 16.73 -18.84
C LYS A 362 14.80 17.90 -18.04
N TYR A 363 15.03 17.94 -16.72
CA TYR A 363 14.48 18.96 -15.82
C TYR A 363 15.42 20.18 -15.62
N SER A 364 16.68 20.11 -16.05
CA SER A 364 17.70 21.17 -15.86
C SER A 364 17.39 22.46 -16.60
N TYR A 365 16.55 22.41 -17.64
CA TYR A 365 16.13 23.57 -18.42
C TYR A 365 14.89 24.26 -17.86
N ILE A 366 14.25 23.69 -16.85
CA ILE A 366 13.08 24.27 -16.20
C ILE A 366 13.57 25.14 -15.04
N PRO A 367 13.11 26.41 -14.94
CA PRO A 367 13.42 27.23 -13.77
C PRO A 367 13.08 26.47 -12.49
N TYR A 368 13.98 26.51 -11.55
CA TYR A 368 13.96 25.72 -10.30
C TYR A 368 12.62 25.87 -9.53
N GLU A 369 12.08 27.08 -9.54
CA GLU A 369 10.81 27.43 -8.90
C GLU A 369 9.60 26.81 -9.59
N LYS A 370 9.72 26.44 -10.87
CA LYS A 370 8.63 25.92 -11.72
C LYS A 370 8.70 24.41 -11.95
N VAL A 371 9.63 23.72 -11.28
CA VAL A 371 9.74 22.26 -11.40
C VAL A 371 8.52 21.59 -10.77
N ASP A 372 7.81 20.81 -11.57
CA ASP A 372 6.78 19.89 -11.08
C ASP A 372 7.45 18.74 -10.30
N ILE A 373 7.45 18.85 -8.96
CA ILE A 373 8.03 17.83 -8.08
C ILE A 373 7.30 16.49 -8.22
N SER A 374 5.98 16.53 -8.41
CA SER A 374 5.19 15.30 -8.58
C SER A 374 5.54 14.59 -9.87
N GLY A 375 5.72 15.33 -10.97
CA GLY A 375 6.18 14.79 -12.24
C GLY A 375 7.61 14.26 -12.17
N LEU A 376 8.52 15.00 -11.55
CA LEU A 376 9.91 14.56 -11.32
C LEU A 376 9.97 13.25 -10.51
N MET A 377 9.23 13.17 -9.40
CA MET A 377 9.18 11.95 -8.57
C MET A 377 8.54 10.78 -9.33
N ALA A 378 7.47 11.03 -10.11
CA ALA A 378 6.84 9.98 -10.92
C ALA A 378 7.78 9.45 -12.00
N ASP A 379 8.54 10.32 -12.69
CA ASP A 379 9.52 9.91 -13.69
C ASP A 379 10.70 9.17 -13.02
N THR A 380 11.14 9.63 -11.84
CA THR A 380 12.14 8.92 -11.02
C THR A 380 11.67 7.50 -10.67
N PHE A 381 10.40 7.33 -10.28
CA PHE A 381 9.86 5.99 -9.99
C PHE A 381 9.82 5.10 -11.23
N LYS A 382 9.55 5.66 -12.42
CA LYS A 382 9.63 4.89 -13.67
C LYS A 382 11.06 4.37 -13.93
N VAL A 383 12.07 5.19 -13.66
CA VAL A 383 13.48 4.75 -13.74
C VAL A 383 13.74 3.60 -12.77
N ILE A 384 13.37 3.75 -11.50
CA ILE A 384 13.54 2.73 -10.47
C ILE A 384 12.89 1.40 -10.89
N LEU A 385 11.66 1.45 -11.41
CA LEU A 385 10.91 0.26 -11.81
C LEU A 385 11.53 -0.44 -13.04
N ARG A 386 12.08 0.33 -14.00
CA ARG A 386 12.82 -0.25 -15.15
C ARG A 386 14.04 -1.07 -14.72
N HIS A 387 14.68 -0.65 -13.63
CA HIS A 387 15.77 -1.38 -13.00
C HIS A 387 15.32 -2.56 -12.13
N GLY A 388 14.02 -2.90 -12.13
CA GLY A 388 13.47 -4.00 -11.33
C GLY A 388 13.49 -3.75 -9.82
N LEU A 389 13.72 -2.49 -9.40
CA LEU A 389 13.74 -2.12 -7.99
C LEU A 389 12.32 -1.85 -7.49
N LYS A 390 12.04 -2.26 -6.26
CA LYS A 390 10.72 -2.09 -5.62
C LYS A 390 10.63 -0.74 -4.93
N VAL A 391 9.53 -0.03 -5.18
CA VAL A 391 9.20 1.20 -4.45
C VAL A 391 8.31 0.86 -3.26
N PRO A 392 8.72 1.17 -2.02
CA PRO A 392 7.89 0.97 -0.83
C PRO A 392 6.59 1.78 -0.87
N THR A 393 5.51 1.24 -0.29
CA THR A 393 4.18 1.86 -0.28
C THR A 393 4.17 3.27 0.33
N ASN A 394 4.97 3.52 1.37
CA ASN A 394 5.08 4.84 1.99
C ASN A 394 5.66 5.92 1.06
N LEU A 395 6.50 5.55 0.09
CA LEU A 395 7.01 6.50 -0.90
C LEU A 395 5.96 6.85 -1.97
N TYR A 396 5.07 5.91 -2.33
CA TYR A 396 3.91 6.25 -3.16
C TYR A 396 2.95 7.19 -2.44
N MET A 397 2.71 6.96 -1.15
CA MET A 397 1.91 7.86 -0.32
C MET A 397 2.55 9.25 -0.22
N LEU A 398 3.88 9.32 -0.09
CA LEU A 398 4.62 10.58 -0.12
C LEU A 398 4.39 11.33 -1.45
N LEU A 399 4.55 10.63 -2.58
CA LEU A 399 4.33 11.21 -3.90
C LEU A 399 2.89 11.74 -4.05
N LYS A 400 1.90 10.94 -3.63
CA LYS A 400 0.49 11.35 -3.63
C LYS A 400 0.29 12.62 -2.81
N THR A 401 0.83 12.67 -1.60
CA THR A 401 0.71 13.81 -0.69
C THR A 401 1.32 15.08 -1.29
N LEU A 402 2.53 14.99 -1.86
CA LEU A 402 3.19 16.12 -2.52
C LEU A 402 2.40 16.59 -3.74
N GLY A 403 1.85 15.67 -4.54
CA GLY A 403 1.01 16.01 -5.68
C GLY A 403 -0.33 16.62 -5.29
N THR A 404 -0.91 16.21 -4.17
CA THR A 404 -2.17 16.75 -3.68
C THR A 404 -1.98 18.18 -3.16
N ILE A 405 -0.91 18.43 -2.42
CA ILE A 405 -0.65 19.78 -1.89
C ILE A 405 -0.22 20.76 -2.99
N GLN A 406 0.45 20.29 -4.04
CA GLN A 406 0.73 21.12 -5.21
C GLN A 406 -0.56 21.55 -5.90
N LYS A 407 -1.48 20.62 -6.13
CA LYS A 407 -2.81 20.94 -6.70
C LYS A 407 -3.63 21.86 -5.82
N PHE A 408 -3.55 21.70 -4.50
CA PHE A 408 -4.17 22.59 -3.53
C PHE A 408 -3.66 24.03 -3.69
N ALA A 409 -2.35 24.23 -3.84
CA ALA A 409 -1.76 25.53 -4.08
C ALA A 409 -2.18 26.11 -5.43
N GLU A 410 -2.19 25.29 -6.49
CA GLU A 410 -2.64 25.67 -7.84
C GLU A 410 -4.13 26.09 -7.85
N ALA A 411 -5.01 25.36 -7.15
CA ALA A 411 -6.44 25.67 -7.05
C ALA A 411 -6.70 27.02 -6.38
N LEU A 412 -5.83 27.42 -5.46
CA LEU A 412 -5.86 28.72 -4.78
C LEU A 412 -5.11 29.84 -5.57
N GLU A 413 -4.65 29.52 -6.79
CA GLU A 413 -3.84 30.40 -7.65
C GLU A 413 -2.60 30.96 -6.95
N ALA A 414 -2.02 30.21 -6.05
CA ALA A 414 -0.80 30.56 -5.36
C ALA A 414 0.42 29.98 -6.10
N ASP A 415 1.28 30.87 -6.60
CA ASP A 415 2.56 30.47 -7.19
C ASP A 415 3.54 30.11 -6.05
N ILE A 416 3.50 28.85 -5.63
CA ILE A 416 4.30 28.33 -4.52
C ILE A 416 5.35 27.37 -5.05
N SER A 417 6.61 27.72 -4.86
CA SER A 417 7.73 26.82 -5.09
C SER A 417 7.91 25.88 -3.89
N LEU A 418 7.53 24.61 -4.04
CA LEU A 418 7.75 23.59 -3.01
C LEU A 418 9.25 23.45 -2.66
N ILE A 419 10.13 23.61 -3.64
CA ILE A 419 11.58 23.50 -3.46
C ILE A 419 12.09 24.59 -2.51
N ASN A 420 11.66 25.84 -2.72
CA ASN A 420 12.03 26.95 -1.85
C ASN A 420 11.51 26.75 -0.42
N MET A 421 10.33 26.14 -0.27
CA MET A 421 9.78 25.84 1.04
C MET A 421 10.45 24.65 1.76
N ILE A 422 11.10 23.75 1.03
CA ILE A 422 11.87 22.63 1.61
C ILE A 422 13.24 23.11 2.11
N GLU A 423 13.82 24.14 1.50
CA GLU A 423 15.18 24.61 1.81
C GLU A 423 15.41 24.92 3.32
N PRO A 424 14.51 25.62 4.03
CA PRO A 424 14.66 25.85 5.47
C PRO A 424 14.75 24.55 6.29
N PHE A 425 13.90 23.56 6.00
CA PHE A 425 13.93 22.25 6.67
C PHE A 425 15.23 21.50 6.38
N ALA A 426 15.73 21.57 5.14
CA ALA A 426 17.00 20.98 4.78
C ALA A 426 18.18 21.62 5.55
N LYS A 427 18.18 22.95 5.66
CA LYS A 427 19.20 23.71 6.44
C LYS A 427 19.13 23.37 7.93
N GLU A 428 17.93 23.31 8.50
CA GLU A 428 17.70 22.92 9.91
C GLU A 428 18.25 21.51 10.18
N LYS A 429 17.94 20.53 9.33
CA LYS A 429 18.40 19.14 9.48
C LYS A 429 19.93 19.01 9.30
N ILE A 430 20.52 19.79 8.41
CA ILE A 430 21.99 19.84 8.27
C ILE A 430 22.61 20.41 9.54
N LYS A 431 22.05 21.51 10.09
CA LYS A 431 22.53 22.13 11.32
C LYS A 431 22.40 21.20 12.52
N GLU A 432 21.25 20.49 12.66
CA GLU A 432 21.05 19.46 13.69
C GLU A 432 22.14 18.37 13.61
N LYS A 433 22.46 17.88 12.40
CA LYS A 433 23.46 16.82 12.19
C LYS A 433 24.89 17.25 12.55
N PHE A 434 25.22 18.53 12.40
CA PHE A 434 26.50 19.11 12.72
C PHE A 434 26.50 19.86 14.07
N SER A 435 25.44 19.74 14.86
CA SER A 435 25.41 20.28 16.22
C SER A 435 26.44 19.53 17.10
N PHE A 436 27.03 20.25 18.06
CA PHE A 436 27.97 19.66 18.99
C PHE A 436 27.41 18.44 19.72
N ASP A 437 26.16 18.53 20.18
CA ASP A 437 25.45 17.43 20.85
C ASP A 437 25.27 16.21 19.94
N ALA A 438 24.92 16.41 18.66
CA ALA A 438 24.78 15.30 17.69
C ALA A 438 26.13 14.61 17.41
N ILE A 439 27.20 15.38 17.34
CA ILE A 439 28.57 14.85 17.16
C ILE A 439 28.99 14.07 18.40
N VAL A 440 28.83 14.65 19.58
CA VAL A 440 29.16 13.99 20.87
C VAL A 440 28.36 12.70 21.03
N ASN A 441 27.03 12.72 20.82
CA ASN A 441 26.20 11.53 20.92
C ASN A 441 26.61 10.46 19.89
N LYS A 442 26.96 10.85 18.67
CA LYS A 442 27.46 9.92 17.67
C LYS A 442 28.77 9.28 18.05
N VAL A 443 29.71 10.08 18.60
CA VAL A 443 30.99 9.57 19.08
C VAL A 443 30.77 8.65 20.29
N MET A 444 29.91 9.02 21.24
CA MET A 444 29.62 8.20 22.41
C MET A 444 28.93 6.87 22.02
N ASN A 445 27.92 6.90 21.17
CA ASN A 445 27.25 5.68 20.69
C ASN A 445 28.25 4.79 19.90
N SER A 446 29.10 5.39 19.06
CA SER A 446 30.14 4.63 18.37
C SER A 446 31.18 4.05 19.35
N ALA A 447 31.54 4.79 20.41
CA ALA A 447 32.43 4.28 21.45
C ALA A 447 31.79 3.11 22.23
N GLU A 448 30.50 3.17 22.54
CA GLU A 448 29.77 2.06 23.15
C GLU A 448 29.74 0.83 22.23
N ASP A 449 29.49 1.02 20.94
CA ASP A 449 29.52 -0.06 19.94
C ASP A 449 30.93 -0.68 19.84
N TYR A 450 31.97 0.13 19.84
CA TYR A 450 33.37 -0.35 19.84
C TYR A 450 33.73 -1.06 21.14
N LEU A 451 33.32 -0.55 22.29
CA LEU A 451 33.55 -1.20 23.58
C LEU A 451 32.83 -2.57 23.63
N TYR A 452 31.59 -2.66 23.13
CA TYR A 452 30.86 -3.91 23.02
C TYR A 452 31.57 -4.94 22.12
N ILE A 453 32.15 -4.49 20.99
CA ILE A 453 32.93 -5.36 20.09
C ILE A 453 34.21 -5.81 20.79
N VAL A 454 34.94 -4.89 21.43
CA VAL A 454 36.19 -5.18 22.13
C VAL A 454 35.96 -6.15 23.30
N ASP A 455 34.86 -5.99 24.02
CA ASP A 455 34.53 -6.86 25.18
C ASP A 455 34.16 -8.30 24.73
N ARG A 456 33.53 -8.45 23.58
CA ARG A 456 33.19 -9.77 23.00
C ARG A 456 34.29 -10.40 22.15
N LEU A 457 35.18 -9.64 21.62
CA LEU A 457 36.23 -10.09 20.71
C LEU A 457 37.08 -11.26 21.28
N PRO A 458 37.43 -11.30 22.58
CA PRO A 458 38.16 -12.43 23.15
C PRO A 458 37.33 -13.74 23.15
N ASP A 459 36.04 -13.64 23.38
CA ASP A 459 35.15 -14.83 23.43
C ASP A 459 34.84 -15.32 22.03
N ASP A 460 34.57 -14.44 21.08
CA ASP A 460 34.35 -14.77 19.67
C ASP A 460 35.64 -15.38 19.06
N LEU A 461 36.83 -14.87 19.39
CA LEU A 461 38.11 -15.46 18.97
C LEU A 461 38.35 -16.83 19.58
N LYS A 462 38.01 -17.04 20.86
CA LYS A 462 38.07 -18.37 21.50
C LYS A 462 37.13 -19.35 20.83
N GLU A 463 35.92 -18.93 20.48
CA GLU A 463 34.94 -19.75 19.78
C GLU A 463 35.41 -20.12 18.37
N ILE A 464 35.93 -19.17 17.61
CA ILE A 464 36.52 -19.39 16.28
C ILE A 464 37.71 -20.37 16.38
N ILE A 465 38.64 -20.16 17.33
CA ILE A 465 39.78 -21.04 17.53
C ILE A 465 39.35 -22.45 17.97
N ASN A 466 38.35 -22.56 18.83
CA ASN A 466 37.81 -23.85 19.25
C ASN A 466 37.12 -24.59 18.11
N ASN A 467 36.37 -23.86 17.25
CA ASN A 467 35.70 -24.42 16.08
C ASN A 467 36.72 -24.85 15.00
N LEU A 468 37.80 -24.08 14.81
CA LEU A 468 38.95 -24.46 13.97
C LEU A 468 39.66 -25.72 14.52
N ARG A 469 39.91 -25.78 15.83
CA ARG A 469 40.55 -26.92 16.49
C ARG A 469 39.70 -28.21 16.41
N LYS A 470 38.38 -28.08 16.44
CA LYS A 470 37.42 -29.21 16.32
C LYS A 470 37.11 -29.59 14.88
N GLY A 471 37.63 -28.87 13.87
CA GLY A 471 37.35 -29.08 12.46
C GLY A 471 35.87 -28.84 12.07
N THR A 472 35.13 -28.13 12.92
CA THR A 472 33.68 -27.89 12.76
C THR A 472 33.41 -26.43 12.38
N LEU A 473 34.06 -25.93 11.34
CA LEU A 473 33.59 -24.70 10.68
C LEU A 473 32.29 -25.06 9.94
N LYS A 474 31.17 -24.88 10.61
CA LYS A 474 29.88 -24.82 9.92
C LYS A 474 29.83 -23.48 9.16
N HIS A 475 30.16 -23.52 7.90
CA HIS A 475 29.73 -22.49 6.96
C HIS A 475 28.22 -22.72 6.75
N GLU A 476 27.38 -22.01 7.48
CA GLU A 476 26.01 -21.79 7.02
C GLU A 476 26.12 -20.81 5.83
N ILE A 477 26.27 -21.39 4.65
CA ILE A 477 25.99 -20.65 3.42
C ILE A 477 24.45 -20.49 3.43
N ASN A 478 23.98 -19.41 3.99
CA ASN A 478 22.61 -18.95 3.79
C ASN A 478 22.49 -18.58 2.31
N PHE A 479 22.18 -19.57 1.48
CA PHE A 479 21.56 -19.30 0.19
C PHE A 479 20.27 -18.57 0.55
N ARG A 480 20.23 -17.25 0.34
CA ARG A 480 18.96 -16.55 0.21
C ARG A 480 18.12 -17.42 -0.69
N GLU A 481 16.99 -17.87 -0.18
CA GLU A 481 16.00 -18.66 -0.89
C GLU A 481 15.52 -17.86 -2.10
N ASP A 482 16.27 -17.89 -3.18
CA ASP A 482 15.70 -17.72 -4.50
C ASP A 482 14.83 -18.95 -4.72
N SER A 483 13.54 -18.76 -4.50
CA SER A 483 12.51 -19.80 -4.55
C SER A 483 12.48 -20.58 -5.89
N PHE A 484 13.14 -20.07 -6.91
CA PHE A 484 13.23 -20.64 -8.25
C PHE A 484 14.27 -21.76 -8.33
N THR A 485 15.46 -21.59 -7.76
CA THR A 485 16.54 -22.59 -7.78
C THR A 485 16.22 -23.79 -6.89
N ASN A 486 15.61 -23.57 -5.73
CA ASN A 486 15.21 -24.65 -4.82
C ASN A 486 14.04 -25.48 -5.38
N LYS A 487 13.12 -24.89 -6.12
CA LYS A 487 12.00 -25.62 -6.74
C LYS A 487 12.47 -26.48 -7.92
N ALA A 488 13.40 -25.97 -8.72
CA ALA A 488 14.01 -26.69 -9.83
C ALA A 488 14.94 -27.81 -9.34
N LEU A 489 15.76 -27.55 -8.32
CA LEU A 489 16.60 -28.56 -7.67
C LEU A 489 15.75 -29.66 -7.01
N ARG A 490 14.70 -29.32 -6.28
CA ARG A 490 13.80 -30.28 -5.62
C ARG A 490 13.02 -31.11 -6.64
N GLN A 491 12.59 -30.52 -7.75
CA GLN A 491 11.93 -31.26 -8.84
C GLN A 491 12.90 -32.21 -9.54
N ASN A 492 14.14 -31.78 -9.79
CA ASN A 492 15.16 -32.62 -10.42
C ASN A 492 15.63 -33.73 -9.48
N PHE A 493 15.75 -33.46 -8.18
CA PHE A 493 16.08 -34.47 -7.17
C PHE A 493 14.98 -35.53 -7.03
N ASN A 494 13.71 -35.12 -7.00
CA ASN A 494 12.59 -36.07 -6.99
C ASN A 494 12.54 -36.91 -8.29
N ARG A 495 12.82 -36.32 -9.45
CA ARG A 495 12.88 -37.07 -10.72
C ARG A 495 14.01 -38.09 -10.73
N LEU A 496 15.19 -37.73 -10.22
CA LEU A 496 16.33 -38.65 -10.05
C LEU A 496 16.01 -39.78 -9.07
N ALA A 497 15.35 -39.47 -7.96
CA ALA A 497 14.93 -40.47 -6.98
C ALA A 497 13.92 -41.47 -7.59
N TYR A 498 12.95 -41.00 -8.38
CA TYR A 498 12.01 -41.88 -9.09
C TYR A 498 12.70 -42.80 -10.10
N VAL A 499 13.63 -42.28 -10.91
CA VAL A 499 14.40 -43.09 -11.87
C VAL A 499 15.25 -44.12 -11.13
N PHE A 500 15.85 -43.77 -10.00
CA PHE A 500 16.65 -44.70 -9.19
C PHE A 500 15.79 -45.81 -8.59
N ILE A 501 14.63 -45.50 -8.03
CA ILE A 501 13.69 -46.50 -7.46
C ILE A 501 13.18 -47.44 -8.55
N LEU A 502 12.83 -46.93 -9.73
CA LEU A 502 12.38 -47.74 -10.87
C LEU A 502 13.51 -48.63 -11.37
N GLY A 503 14.76 -48.14 -11.43
CA GLY A 503 15.94 -48.93 -11.77
C GLY A 503 16.18 -50.09 -10.79
N LEU A 504 16.02 -49.84 -9.48
CA LEU A 504 16.15 -50.83 -8.45
C LEU A 504 15.06 -51.91 -8.52
N LEU A 505 13.82 -51.49 -8.81
CA LEU A 505 12.68 -52.39 -9.04
C LEU A 505 12.89 -53.26 -10.27
N MET A 506 13.48 -52.72 -11.32
CA MET A 506 13.80 -53.45 -12.55
C MET A 506 14.88 -54.49 -12.29
N ILE A 507 15.93 -54.16 -11.53
CA ILE A 507 16.98 -55.12 -11.13
C ILE A 507 16.35 -56.26 -10.28
N CYS A 508 15.51 -55.95 -9.30
CA CYS A 508 14.80 -56.93 -8.50
C CYS A 508 13.90 -57.84 -9.37
N ALA A 509 13.14 -57.27 -10.30
CA ALA A 509 12.28 -58.03 -11.19
C ALA A 509 13.09 -58.92 -12.13
N THR A 510 14.28 -58.50 -12.61
CA THR A 510 15.21 -59.30 -13.41
C THR A 510 15.75 -60.47 -12.58
N LEU A 511 16.18 -60.25 -11.35
CA LEU A 511 16.67 -61.29 -10.47
C LEU A 511 15.59 -62.33 -10.16
N LEU A 512 14.35 -61.88 -9.91
CA LEU A 512 13.21 -62.79 -9.69
C LEU A 512 12.85 -63.59 -10.95
N MET A 513 12.98 -62.99 -12.14
CA MET A 513 12.74 -63.66 -13.42
C MET A 513 13.78 -64.74 -13.70
N ILE A 514 15.04 -64.53 -13.28
CA ILE A 514 16.09 -65.57 -13.34
C ILE A 514 15.81 -66.74 -12.40
N TYR A 515 15.24 -66.41 -11.21
CA TYR A 515 14.96 -67.45 -10.19
C TYR A 515 13.67 -68.24 -10.44
N GLN A 516 12.64 -67.60 -11.03
CA GLN A 516 11.36 -68.22 -11.39
C GLN A 516 10.87 -67.81 -12.80
N PRO A 517 11.42 -68.40 -13.88
CA PRO A 517 11.15 -67.96 -15.24
C PRO A 517 9.74 -68.24 -15.73
N GLU A 518 8.98 -69.13 -15.11
CA GLU A 518 7.63 -69.53 -15.51
C GLU A 518 6.48 -68.70 -14.88
N SER A 519 6.80 -67.85 -13.91
CA SER A 519 5.79 -67.06 -13.21
C SER A 519 5.24 -65.91 -14.07
N GLY A 520 3.98 -66.02 -14.47
CA GLY A 520 3.28 -65.00 -15.25
C GLY A 520 3.24 -63.62 -14.55
N GLY A 521 3.13 -63.58 -13.21
CA GLY A 521 3.11 -62.33 -12.42
C GLY A 521 4.46 -61.59 -12.47
N ILE A 522 5.59 -62.31 -12.44
CA ILE A 522 6.94 -61.73 -12.50
C ILE A 522 7.21 -61.14 -13.90
N LYS A 523 6.76 -61.83 -14.96
CA LYS A 523 6.84 -61.31 -16.37
C LYS A 523 6.05 -60.03 -16.52
N VAL A 524 4.83 -59.92 -15.98
CA VAL A 524 4.02 -58.69 -15.98
C VAL A 524 4.70 -57.57 -15.23
N LEU A 525 5.27 -57.83 -14.06
CA LEU A 525 6.02 -56.85 -13.27
C LEU A 525 7.24 -56.31 -14.03
N PHE A 526 8.00 -57.21 -14.67
CA PHE A 526 9.19 -56.85 -15.46
C PHE A 526 8.82 -55.97 -16.66
N TYR A 527 7.86 -56.40 -17.49
CA TYR A 527 7.44 -55.61 -18.65
C TYR A 527 6.78 -54.27 -18.31
N SER A 528 6.00 -54.22 -17.22
CA SER A 528 5.38 -52.96 -16.76
C SER A 528 6.41 -51.96 -16.24
N THR A 529 7.41 -52.43 -15.45
CA THR A 529 8.49 -51.56 -14.94
C THR A 529 9.39 -51.06 -16.10
N ALA A 530 9.69 -51.95 -17.09
CA ALA A 530 10.45 -51.58 -18.28
C ALA A 530 9.71 -50.52 -19.14
N ALA A 531 8.40 -50.70 -19.33
CA ALA A 531 7.58 -49.74 -20.09
C ALA A 531 7.52 -48.36 -19.39
N ILE A 532 7.36 -48.33 -18.03
CA ILE A 532 7.38 -47.11 -17.27
C ILE A 532 8.74 -46.41 -17.31
N LEU A 533 9.86 -47.17 -17.24
CA LEU A 533 11.21 -46.61 -17.36
C LEU A 533 11.48 -46.03 -18.76
N ILE A 534 11.07 -46.68 -19.82
CA ILE A 534 11.18 -46.17 -21.19
C ILE A 534 10.34 -44.91 -21.35
N TRP A 535 9.11 -44.89 -20.85
CA TRP A 535 8.21 -43.73 -20.93
C TRP A 535 8.74 -42.53 -20.10
N THR A 536 9.27 -42.77 -18.90
CA THR A 536 9.87 -41.70 -18.07
C THR A 536 11.17 -41.20 -18.69
N GLY A 537 12.01 -42.07 -19.27
CA GLY A 537 13.22 -41.70 -20.01
C GLY A 537 12.90 -40.86 -21.24
N PHE A 538 11.88 -41.23 -22.02
CA PHE A 538 11.40 -40.47 -23.15
C PHE A 538 10.90 -39.09 -22.76
N LYS A 539 10.11 -39.00 -21.66
CA LYS A 539 9.60 -37.74 -21.11
C LYS A 539 10.73 -36.83 -20.60
N LEU A 540 11.81 -37.41 -20.06
CA LEU A 540 13.01 -36.65 -19.64
C LEU A 540 13.81 -36.12 -20.82
N LEU A 541 13.95 -36.89 -21.91
CA LEU A 541 14.71 -36.51 -23.11
C LEU A 541 13.97 -35.45 -23.95
N PHE A 542 12.64 -35.53 -24.03
CA PHE A 542 11.87 -34.66 -24.95
C PHE A 542 11.19 -33.46 -24.24
N ASN A 543 11.26 -33.36 -22.91
CA ASN A 543 10.69 -32.22 -22.16
C ASN A 543 11.76 -31.19 -21.75
N THR A 544 12.96 -31.23 -22.38
CA THR A 544 13.95 -30.17 -22.27
C THR A 544 13.66 -29.09 -23.31
N LYS A 545 12.57 -28.31 -23.11
CA LYS A 545 12.56 -26.95 -23.60
C LYS A 545 13.29 -26.11 -22.54
N PHE A 546 14.60 -25.94 -22.79
CA PHE A 546 15.34 -24.82 -22.25
C PHE A 546 14.63 -23.54 -22.72
N LYS A 547 14.09 -22.77 -21.77
CA LYS A 547 13.92 -21.33 -21.85
C LYS A 547 14.39 -20.72 -20.55
#